data_946442d6d719fff0e84587933e6f9bf9
#
_entry.id   946442d6d719fff0e84587933e6f9bf9
#
_cell.length_a   1.000
_cell.length_b   1.000
_cell.length_c   1.000
_cell.angle_alpha   90.00
_cell.angle_beta   90.00
_cell.angle_gamma   90.00
#
_symmetry.space_group_name_H-M   'P 1'
#
loop_
_entity.id
_entity.type
_entity.pdbx_description
1 polymer ?
#
loop_
_entity_poly.entity_id
_entity_poly.type
_entity_poly.pdbx_seq_one_letter_code
_entity_poly.pdbx_strand_id
1 'polypeptide(L)'
;SSDLENGSLHPQIQDTKLNKEHEYVLHSTIQKVGKDIENLRFNTAISQLMIFVNEFSKSKVKPKGAIEKFVICLAPFAPHIGEELWRILGNEGSVSHAEFPEFDPEKAKKQEIEFVVQVKSKIRAKLKVEPDTPQETIETLAKENEKVQKHLEGKEIKKVIFVPNKLINFIAI
;
A
#
# COMPACT_ATOMS: atom_id res chain seq x y z
N SER A 1 -20.78 4.16 -4.01
CA SER A 1 -22.02 4.76 -4.58
C SER A 1 -21.87 6.23 -4.97
N SER A 2 -20.81 6.88 -4.57
CA SER A 2 -20.58 8.32 -4.80
C SER A 2 -19.78 8.64 -6.07
N ASP A 3 -19.29 7.63 -6.79
CA ASP A 3 -18.43 7.85 -7.95
C ASP A 3 -19.22 7.97 -9.29
N LEU A 4 -20.56 8.02 -9.18
CA LEU A 4 -21.47 8.08 -10.32
C LEU A 4 -22.56 9.14 -10.07
N GLU A 5 -22.40 10.29 -10.67
CA GLU A 5 -23.50 11.24 -10.85
C GLU A 5 -24.09 11.06 -12.26
N ASN A 6 -25.39 10.68 -12.33
CA ASN A 6 -26.16 10.58 -13.57
C ASN A 6 -25.60 9.64 -14.66
N GLY A 7 -24.91 8.55 -14.27
CA GLY A 7 -24.36 7.58 -15.23
C GLY A 7 -23.12 8.06 -15.99
N SER A 8 -22.54 9.19 -15.61
CA SER A 8 -21.27 9.69 -16.14
C SER A 8 -20.12 9.50 -15.13
N LEU A 9 -18.89 9.46 -15.65
CA LEU A 9 -17.68 9.37 -14.82
C LEU A 9 -17.63 10.50 -13.79
N HIS A 10 -17.37 10.12 -12.54
CA HIS A 10 -17.16 11.10 -11.49
C HIS A 10 -15.94 11.99 -11.81
N PRO A 11 -15.98 13.32 -11.58
CA PRO A 11 -14.89 14.25 -11.92
C PRO A 11 -13.55 13.90 -11.29
N GLN A 12 -13.53 13.10 -10.23
CA GLN A 12 -12.30 12.63 -9.57
C GLN A 12 -11.58 11.52 -10.37
N ILE A 13 -12.28 10.84 -11.28
CA ILE A 13 -11.67 9.81 -12.14
C ILE A 13 -11.07 10.53 -13.35
N GLN A 14 -9.77 10.55 -13.44
CA GLN A 14 -9.02 11.32 -14.45
C GLN A 14 -7.94 10.46 -15.09
N ASP A 15 -7.58 10.79 -16.31
CA ASP A 15 -6.45 10.17 -17.00
C ASP A 15 -5.15 10.81 -16.50
N THR A 16 -4.67 10.35 -15.36
CA THR A 16 -3.47 10.85 -14.67
C THR A 16 -2.52 9.72 -14.31
N LYS A 17 -1.25 10.08 -14.10
CA LYS A 17 -0.23 9.13 -13.64
C LYS A 17 -0.46 8.77 -12.17
N LEU A 18 -0.14 7.52 -11.85
CA LEU A 18 -0.10 7.02 -10.48
C LEU A 18 1.07 7.65 -9.71
N ASN A 19 0.86 7.95 -8.44
CA ASN A 19 1.96 8.16 -7.51
C ASN A 19 2.55 6.81 -7.07
N LYS A 20 3.71 6.82 -6.46
CA LYS A 20 4.43 5.59 -6.06
C LYS A 20 3.63 4.70 -5.10
N GLU A 21 2.89 5.30 -4.19
CA GLU A 21 2.05 4.59 -3.23
C GLU A 21 0.89 3.87 -3.95
N HIS A 22 0.19 4.57 -4.84
CA HIS A 22 -0.87 3.97 -5.65
C HIS A 22 -0.33 2.94 -6.65
N GLU A 23 0.87 3.13 -7.20
CA GLU A 23 1.53 2.09 -8.00
C GLU A 23 1.75 0.81 -7.20
N TYR A 24 2.29 0.93 -5.98
CA TYR A 24 2.46 -0.20 -5.08
C TYR A 24 1.13 -0.91 -4.79
N VAL A 25 0.11 -0.15 -4.36
CA VAL A 25 -1.21 -0.72 -4.03
C VAL A 25 -1.83 -1.41 -5.24
N LEU A 26 -1.74 -0.83 -6.44
CA LEU A 26 -2.26 -1.44 -7.66
C LEU A 26 -1.54 -2.73 -7.99
N HIS A 27 -0.20 -2.70 -8.11
CA HIS A 27 0.58 -3.86 -8.54
C HIS A 27 0.55 -4.99 -7.51
N SER A 28 0.57 -4.69 -6.21
CA SER A 28 0.38 -5.68 -5.15
C SER A 28 -1.02 -6.30 -5.15
N THR A 29 -2.04 -5.51 -5.51
CA THR A 29 -3.41 -6.02 -5.65
C THR A 29 -3.53 -6.97 -6.83
N ILE A 30 -3.02 -6.60 -8.01
CA ILE A 30 -3.04 -7.47 -9.19
C ILE A 30 -2.32 -8.80 -8.89
N GLN A 31 -1.11 -8.73 -8.33
CA GLN A 31 -0.32 -9.91 -7.98
C GLN A 31 -1.06 -10.81 -6.98
N LYS A 32 -1.58 -10.24 -5.91
CA LYS A 32 -2.24 -10.98 -4.83
C LYS A 32 -3.54 -11.61 -5.30
N VAL A 33 -4.38 -10.85 -6.00
CA VAL A 33 -5.67 -11.33 -6.51
C VAL A 33 -5.46 -12.43 -7.54
N GLY A 34 -4.54 -12.25 -8.51
CA GLY A 34 -4.23 -13.27 -9.49
C GLY A 34 -3.79 -14.59 -8.85
N LYS A 35 -2.82 -14.53 -7.92
CA LYS A 35 -2.35 -15.69 -7.18
C LYS A 35 -3.44 -16.35 -6.33
N ASP A 36 -4.32 -15.56 -5.72
CA ASP A 36 -5.38 -16.08 -4.87
C ASP A 36 -6.50 -16.72 -5.69
N ILE A 37 -6.80 -16.24 -6.90
CA ILE A 37 -7.72 -16.90 -7.84
C ILE A 37 -7.18 -18.26 -8.25
N GLU A 38 -5.90 -18.35 -8.66
CA GLU A 38 -5.25 -19.62 -9.04
C GLU A 38 -5.28 -20.65 -7.92
N ASN A 39 -5.19 -20.20 -6.67
CA ASN A 39 -5.18 -21.06 -5.47
C ASN A 39 -6.54 -21.17 -4.78
N LEU A 40 -7.63 -20.69 -5.39
CA LEU A 40 -9.01 -20.68 -4.86
C LEU A 40 -9.14 -20.01 -3.48
N ARG A 41 -8.33 -18.99 -3.22
CA ARG A 41 -8.31 -18.24 -1.95
C ARG A 41 -9.16 -16.97 -2.03
N PHE A 42 -10.43 -17.12 -2.31
CA PHE A 42 -11.34 -15.99 -2.60
C PHE A 42 -11.44 -14.98 -1.46
N ASN A 43 -11.43 -15.42 -0.20
CA ASN A 43 -11.53 -14.52 0.95
C ASN A 43 -10.35 -13.55 1.05
N THR A 44 -9.14 -14.03 0.78
CA THR A 44 -7.93 -13.18 0.81
C THR A 44 -7.85 -12.26 -0.40
N ALA A 45 -8.33 -12.70 -1.56
CA ALA A 45 -8.48 -11.86 -2.73
C ALA A 45 -9.45 -10.70 -2.48
N ILE A 46 -10.63 -10.98 -1.92
CA ILE A 46 -11.62 -9.96 -1.55
C ILE A 46 -11.04 -8.97 -0.54
N SER A 47 -10.34 -9.46 0.48
CA SER A 47 -9.67 -8.60 1.47
C SER A 47 -8.67 -7.65 0.80
N GLN A 48 -7.91 -8.12 -0.19
CA GLN A 48 -6.97 -7.29 -0.95
C GLN A 48 -7.69 -6.24 -1.81
N LEU A 49 -8.82 -6.60 -2.44
CA LEU A 49 -9.66 -5.65 -3.17
C LEU A 49 -10.20 -4.54 -2.24
N MET A 50 -10.57 -4.89 -1.00
CA MET A 50 -10.99 -3.89 0.00
C MET A 50 -9.85 -2.94 0.39
N ILE A 51 -8.61 -3.43 0.51
CA ILE A 51 -7.43 -2.59 0.75
C ILE A 51 -7.27 -1.58 -0.39
N PHE A 52 -7.36 -2.03 -1.64
CA PHE A 52 -7.30 -1.14 -2.80
C PHE A 52 -8.35 -0.03 -2.72
N VAL A 53 -9.62 -0.40 -2.49
CA VAL A 53 -10.73 0.57 -2.38
C VAL A 53 -10.46 1.58 -1.26
N ASN A 54 -10.02 1.13 -0.09
CA ASN A 54 -9.76 2.00 1.05
C ASN A 54 -8.63 3.01 0.76
N GLU A 55 -7.55 2.58 0.11
CA GLU A 55 -6.43 3.47 -0.21
C GLU A 55 -6.81 4.47 -1.32
N PHE A 56 -7.45 4.01 -2.39
CA PHE A 56 -7.87 4.89 -3.48
C PHE A 56 -9.02 5.84 -3.08
N SER A 57 -9.83 5.48 -2.08
CA SER A 57 -10.89 6.36 -1.56
C SER A 57 -10.35 7.61 -0.86
N LYS A 58 -9.16 7.54 -0.29
CA LYS A 58 -8.49 8.68 0.36
C LYS A 58 -7.98 9.71 -0.65
N SER A 59 -7.78 9.31 -1.90
CA SER A 59 -7.24 10.17 -2.95
C SER A 59 -8.31 11.09 -3.54
N LYS A 60 -7.96 12.36 -3.73
CA LYS A 60 -8.82 13.35 -4.41
C LYS A 60 -8.94 13.08 -5.91
N VAL A 61 -7.92 12.49 -6.51
CA VAL A 61 -7.89 12.13 -7.92
C VAL A 61 -7.63 10.63 -8.04
N LYS A 62 -8.45 9.96 -8.83
CA LYS A 62 -8.39 8.52 -9.06
C LYS A 62 -7.98 8.27 -10.51
N PRO A 63 -6.78 7.74 -10.76
CA PRO A 63 -6.31 7.45 -12.12
C PRO A 63 -7.20 6.41 -12.80
N LYS A 64 -7.80 6.76 -13.96
CA LYS A 64 -8.74 5.92 -14.69
C LYS A 64 -8.16 4.53 -14.99
N GLY A 65 -6.94 4.46 -15.51
CA GLY A 65 -6.30 3.18 -15.83
C GLY A 65 -6.06 2.26 -14.62
N ALA A 66 -5.94 2.80 -13.40
CA ALA A 66 -5.86 1.98 -12.19
C ALA A 66 -7.24 1.41 -11.81
N ILE A 67 -8.28 2.20 -11.97
CA ILE A 67 -9.66 1.76 -11.71
C ILE A 67 -10.07 0.69 -12.72
N GLU A 68 -9.73 0.83 -14.00
CA GLU A 68 -9.98 -0.20 -15.01
C GLU A 68 -9.34 -1.54 -14.66
N LYS A 69 -8.07 -1.54 -14.28
CA LYS A 69 -7.37 -2.75 -13.84
C LYS A 69 -7.98 -3.36 -12.57
N PHE A 70 -8.42 -2.51 -11.65
CA PHE A 70 -9.15 -2.95 -10.47
C PHE A 70 -10.48 -3.62 -10.82
N VAL A 71 -11.24 -3.08 -11.77
CA VAL A 71 -12.52 -3.64 -12.22
C VAL A 71 -12.32 -5.02 -12.86
N ILE A 72 -11.24 -5.22 -13.63
CA ILE A 72 -10.89 -6.54 -14.16
C ILE A 72 -10.60 -7.52 -13.02
N CYS A 73 -9.84 -7.10 -11.99
CA CYS A 73 -9.58 -7.93 -10.81
C CYS A 73 -10.85 -8.24 -10.00
N LEU A 74 -11.84 -7.35 -10.00
CA LEU A 74 -13.12 -7.50 -9.29
C LEU A 74 -14.10 -8.43 -10.01
N ALA A 75 -14.10 -8.42 -11.35
CA ALA A 75 -15.08 -9.10 -12.18
C ALA A 75 -15.30 -10.60 -11.85
N PRO A 76 -14.25 -11.40 -11.52
CA PRO A 76 -14.44 -12.80 -11.11
C PRO A 76 -15.28 -12.99 -9.84
N PHE A 77 -15.33 -11.99 -8.97
CA PHE A 77 -16.05 -12.05 -7.68
C PHE A 77 -17.42 -11.39 -7.74
N ALA A 78 -17.57 -10.39 -8.59
CA ALA A 78 -18.79 -9.60 -8.73
C ALA A 78 -19.03 -9.22 -10.20
N PRO A 79 -19.38 -10.18 -11.08
CA PRO A 79 -19.43 -9.96 -12.52
C PRO A 79 -20.40 -8.85 -12.93
N HIS A 80 -21.58 -8.79 -12.34
CA HIS A 80 -22.56 -7.75 -12.67
C HIS A 80 -22.08 -6.34 -12.32
N ILE A 81 -21.41 -6.20 -11.17
CA ILE A 81 -20.81 -4.92 -10.76
C ILE A 81 -19.63 -4.60 -11.66
N GLY A 82 -18.82 -5.59 -12.00
CA GLY A 82 -17.70 -5.44 -12.92
C GLY A 82 -18.13 -4.92 -14.29
N GLU A 83 -19.16 -5.52 -14.88
CA GLU A 83 -19.73 -5.09 -16.18
C GLU A 83 -20.26 -3.65 -16.13
N GLU A 84 -21.01 -3.31 -15.08
CA GLU A 84 -21.55 -1.96 -14.94
C GLU A 84 -20.45 -0.92 -14.78
N LEU A 85 -19.46 -1.18 -13.94
CA LEU A 85 -18.31 -0.27 -13.76
C LEU A 85 -17.48 -0.15 -15.04
N TRP A 86 -17.29 -1.26 -15.78
CA TRP A 86 -16.57 -1.28 -17.04
C TRP A 86 -17.22 -0.37 -18.09
N ARG A 87 -18.54 -0.49 -18.23
CA ARG A 87 -19.36 0.36 -19.11
C ARG A 87 -19.29 1.84 -18.72
N ILE A 88 -19.38 2.13 -17.41
CA ILE A 88 -19.33 3.50 -16.89
C ILE A 88 -17.96 4.15 -17.13
N LEU A 89 -16.88 3.37 -17.06
CA LEU A 89 -15.53 3.84 -17.41
C LEU A 89 -15.38 4.16 -18.90
N GLY A 90 -16.42 3.89 -19.72
CA GLY A 90 -16.45 4.18 -21.15
C GLY A 90 -15.76 3.11 -21.99
N ASN A 91 -15.57 1.91 -21.45
CA ASN A 91 -15.00 0.80 -22.19
C ASN A 91 -16.09 0.08 -22.99
N GLU A 92 -15.74 -0.40 -24.18
CA GLU A 92 -16.59 -1.19 -25.03
C GLU A 92 -16.48 -2.69 -24.74
N GLY A 93 -17.52 -3.45 -25.01
CA GLY A 93 -17.57 -4.89 -24.79
C GLY A 93 -17.70 -5.28 -23.32
N SER A 94 -17.48 -6.56 -23.03
CA SER A 94 -17.58 -7.14 -21.69
C SER A 94 -16.24 -7.16 -20.99
N VAL A 95 -16.22 -6.84 -19.70
CA VAL A 95 -15.03 -6.97 -18.84
C VAL A 95 -14.52 -8.42 -18.79
N SER A 96 -15.40 -9.39 -19.01
CA SER A 96 -15.03 -10.83 -19.04
C SER A 96 -14.11 -11.19 -20.21
N HIS A 97 -14.02 -10.35 -21.25
CA HIS A 97 -13.09 -10.52 -22.37
C HIS A 97 -11.79 -9.72 -22.20
N ALA A 98 -11.69 -8.89 -21.15
CA ALA A 98 -10.48 -8.16 -20.88
C ALA A 98 -9.39 -9.10 -20.33
N GLU A 99 -8.17 -8.94 -20.82
CA GLU A 99 -7.03 -9.69 -20.30
C GLU A 99 -6.76 -9.30 -18.85
N PHE A 100 -6.44 -10.31 -18.01
CA PHE A 100 -6.08 -10.05 -16.62
C PHE A 100 -4.82 -9.17 -16.59
N PRO A 101 -4.81 -8.08 -15.82
CA PRO A 101 -3.73 -7.11 -15.89
C PRO A 101 -2.39 -7.69 -15.40
N GLU A 102 -1.34 -7.38 -16.13
CA GLU A 102 0.01 -7.68 -15.70
C GLU A 102 0.44 -6.78 -14.53
N PHE A 103 1.26 -7.30 -13.64
CA PHE A 103 1.86 -6.54 -12.56
C PHE A 103 3.37 -6.43 -12.74
N ASP A 104 3.93 -5.32 -12.27
CA ASP A 104 5.37 -5.13 -12.19
C ASP A 104 5.85 -5.59 -10.80
N PRO A 105 6.71 -6.64 -10.71
CA PRO A 105 7.19 -7.16 -9.43
C PRO A 105 7.94 -6.10 -8.60
N GLU A 106 8.66 -5.18 -9.26
CA GLU A 106 9.39 -4.13 -8.52
C GLU A 106 8.44 -3.11 -7.91
N LYS A 107 7.34 -2.80 -8.60
CA LYS A 107 6.29 -1.91 -8.08
C LYS A 107 5.40 -2.57 -7.04
N ALA A 108 5.29 -3.90 -7.08
CA ALA A 108 4.53 -4.68 -6.09
C ALA A 108 5.29 -4.89 -4.77
N LYS A 109 6.57 -4.54 -4.70
CA LYS A 109 7.33 -4.57 -3.44
C LYS A 109 7.06 -3.30 -2.63
N LYS A 110 6.83 -3.47 -1.32
CA LYS A 110 6.77 -2.34 -0.39
C LYS A 110 8.10 -1.58 -0.45
N GLN A 111 8.02 -0.27 -0.61
CA GLN A 111 9.20 0.57 -0.52
C GLN A 111 9.66 0.56 0.95
N GLU A 112 10.80 -0.06 1.22
CA GLU A 112 11.45 0.01 2.52
C GLU A 112 12.47 1.14 2.48
N ILE A 113 12.48 1.95 3.54
CA ILE A 113 13.53 2.93 3.79
C ILE A 113 14.50 2.41 4.85
N GLU A 114 15.76 2.79 4.71
CA GLU A 114 16.77 2.55 5.75
C GLU A 114 16.62 3.57 6.87
N PHE A 115 16.07 3.13 8.00
CA PHE A 115 15.85 3.97 9.18
C PHE A 115 17.01 3.79 10.16
N VAL A 116 17.67 4.88 10.51
CA VAL A 116 18.87 4.84 11.35
C VAL A 116 18.50 4.88 12.83
N VAL A 117 18.97 3.89 13.60
CA VAL A 117 18.83 3.87 15.06
C VAL A 117 20.13 4.29 15.73
N GLN A 118 20.03 5.34 16.54
CA GLN A 118 21.14 5.87 17.31
C GLN A 118 20.93 5.68 18.82
N VAL A 119 22.01 5.47 19.55
CA VAL A 119 22.07 5.55 21.01
C VAL A 119 23.21 6.47 21.39
N LYS A 120 22.91 7.54 22.15
CA LYS A 120 23.87 8.63 22.48
C LYS A 120 24.53 9.21 21.20
N SER A 121 23.72 9.49 20.21
CA SER A 121 24.15 10.05 18.90
C SER A 121 25.11 9.18 18.09
N LYS A 122 25.32 7.93 18.48
CA LYS A 122 26.13 6.96 17.71
C LYS A 122 25.19 5.95 17.04
N ILE A 123 25.37 5.70 15.74
CA ILE A 123 24.61 4.72 14.97
C ILE A 123 24.86 3.34 15.56
N ARG A 124 23.79 2.61 15.90
CA ARG A 124 23.85 1.26 16.47
C ARG A 124 23.18 0.21 15.60
N ALA A 125 22.13 0.60 14.89
CA ALA A 125 21.44 -0.27 13.96
C ALA A 125 20.86 0.53 12.80
N LYS A 126 20.50 -0.18 11.72
CA LYS A 126 19.70 0.29 10.63
C LYS A 126 18.52 -0.66 10.50
N LEU A 127 17.31 -0.13 10.52
CA LEU A 127 16.08 -0.88 10.34
C LEU A 127 15.56 -0.64 8.93
N LYS A 128 15.02 -1.67 8.31
CA LYS A 128 14.24 -1.54 7.09
C LYS A 128 12.78 -1.42 7.49
N VAL A 129 12.19 -0.28 7.23
CA VAL A 129 10.81 0.03 7.61
C VAL A 129 10.08 0.69 6.46
N GLU A 130 8.76 0.65 6.50
CA GLU A 130 7.94 1.38 5.54
C GLU A 130 8.08 2.90 5.75
N PRO A 131 7.97 3.72 4.69
CA PRO A 131 7.84 5.16 4.85
C PRO A 131 6.68 5.52 5.77
N ASP A 132 6.85 6.59 6.54
CA ASP A 132 5.85 7.12 7.47
C ASP A 132 5.42 6.16 8.58
N THR A 133 6.26 5.15 8.89
CA THR A 133 6.04 4.29 10.06
C THR A 133 5.98 5.13 11.34
N PRO A 134 4.94 4.95 12.19
CA PRO A 134 4.77 5.70 13.44
C PRO A 134 5.96 5.54 14.38
N GLN A 135 6.26 6.59 15.16
CA GLN A 135 7.36 6.59 16.13
C GLN A 135 7.29 5.40 17.09
N GLU A 136 6.10 5.08 17.61
CA GLU A 136 5.90 3.97 18.57
C GLU A 136 6.33 2.62 17.99
N THR A 137 6.01 2.37 16.72
CA THR A 137 6.41 1.14 16.01
C THR A 137 7.93 1.10 15.83
N ILE A 138 8.54 2.23 15.43
CA ILE A 138 10.00 2.34 15.29
C ILE A 138 10.70 2.13 16.63
N GLU A 139 10.18 2.69 17.72
CA GLU A 139 10.73 2.50 19.07
C GLU A 139 10.70 1.04 19.49
N THR A 140 9.58 0.34 19.23
CA THR A 140 9.43 -1.08 19.55
C THR A 140 10.44 -1.92 18.76
N LEU A 141 10.50 -1.75 17.44
CA LEU A 141 11.45 -2.46 16.58
C LEU A 141 12.91 -2.17 16.94
N ALA A 142 13.20 -0.91 17.30
CA ALA A 142 14.54 -0.53 17.73
C ALA A 142 14.94 -1.17 19.06
N LYS A 143 14.02 -1.23 20.02
CA LYS A 143 14.25 -1.86 21.33
C LYS A 143 14.37 -3.39 21.24
N GLU A 144 13.72 -4.03 20.26
CA GLU A 144 13.83 -5.47 20.00
C GLU A 144 15.14 -5.84 19.30
N ASN A 145 15.83 -4.88 18.69
CA ASN A 145 17.08 -5.15 17.99
C ASN A 145 18.23 -5.42 18.98
N GLU A 146 18.83 -6.60 18.91
CA GLU A 146 19.89 -7.05 19.81
C GLU A 146 21.07 -6.07 19.94
N LYS A 147 21.45 -5.40 18.84
CA LYS A 147 22.56 -4.43 18.85
C LYS A 147 22.19 -3.17 19.63
N VAL A 148 20.92 -2.78 19.60
CA VAL A 148 20.41 -1.62 20.35
C VAL A 148 20.24 -1.99 21.81
N GLN A 149 19.68 -3.18 22.11
CA GLN A 149 19.49 -3.69 23.47
C GLN A 149 20.80 -3.67 24.28
N LYS A 150 21.89 -4.19 23.72
CA LYS A 150 23.22 -4.19 24.38
C LYS A 150 23.71 -2.80 24.80
N HIS A 151 23.23 -1.75 24.11
CA HIS A 151 23.61 -0.37 24.42
C HIS A 151 22.62 0.35 25.32
N LEU A 152 21.40 -0.17 25.46
CA LEU A 152 20.36 0.33 26.37
C LEU A 152 20.31 -0.44 27.70
N GLU A 153 20.91 -1.64 27.77
CA GLU A 153 20.92 -2.48 28.95
C GLU A 153 21.54 -1.75 30.13
N GLY A 154 20.84 -1.72 31.27
CA GLY A 154 21.24 -1.02 32.48
C GLY A 154 21.20 0.52 32.42
N LYS A 155 20.55 1.10 31.42
CA LYS A 155 20.45 2.55 31.23
C LYS A 155 19.01 3.01 31.18
N GLU A 156 18.75 4.18 31.74
CA GLU A 156 17.45 4.84 31.67
C GLU A 156 17.38 5.76 30.45
N ILE A 157 16.33 5.57 29.62
CA ILE A 157 16.09 6.43 28.45
C ILE A 157 15.47 7.73 28.95
N LYS A 158 16.22 8.82 28.90
CA LYS A 158 15.73 10.16 29.31
C LYS A 158 15.00 10.90 28.21
N LYS A 159 15.37 10.70 26.97
CA LYS A 159 14.78 11.39 25.83
C LYS A 159 14.90 10.56 24.57
N VAL A 160 13.85 10.60 23.77
CA VAL A 160 13.83 10.04 22.40
C VAL A 160 13.70 11.20 21.41
N ILE A 161 14.60 11.26 20.45
CA ILE A 161 14.53 12.22 19.35
C ILE A 161 14.16 11.43 18.09
N PHE A 162 13.01 11.72 17.52
CA PHE A 162 12.49 11.08 16.34
C PHE A 162 12.46 12.07 15.16
N VAL A 163 13.03 11.66 14.03
CA VAL A 163 12.95 12.40 12.77
C VAL A 163 12.27 11.48 11.74
N PRO A 164 11.06 11.81 11.28
CA PRO A 164 10.30 10.99 10.35
C PRO A 164 11.13 10.58 9.12
N ASN A 165 10.99 9.32 8.71
CA ASN A 165 11.67 8.74 7.54
C ASN A 165 13.21 8.83 7.56
N LYS A 166 13.82 9.08 8.70
CA LYS A 166 15.27 9.30 8.78
C LYS A 166 15.95 8.57 9.94
N LEU A 167 15.64 8.95 11.17
CA LEU A 167 16.33 8.39 12.32
C LEU A 167 15.52 8.47 13.63
N ILE A 168 15.89 7.59 14.56
CA ILE A 168 15.56 7.70 15.97
C ILE A 168 16.83 7.68 16.80
N ASN A 169 16.91 8.53 17.83
CA ASN A 169 18.06 8.61 18.72
C ASN A 169 17.59 8.51 20.18
N PHE A 170 18.06 7.49 20.88
CA PHE A 170 17.84 7.29 22.31
C PHE A 170 18.94 7.96 23.11
N ILE A 171 18.58 8.93 23.93
CA ILE A 171 19.46 9.57 24.90
C ILE A 171 19.25 8.83 26.22
N ALA A 172 20.16 7.92 26.55
CA ALA A 172 20.15 7.10 27.75
C ALA A 172 21.34 7.49 28.66
N ILE A 173 21.16 7.39 29.95
CA ILE A 173 22.21 7.66 30.96
C ILE A 173 22.49 6.41 31.77
#